data_2b98d66ea6f5d242a09eaa13beace40a
#
_entry.id   2b98d66ea6f5d242a09eaa13beace40a
#
_cell.length_a   1.000
_cell.length_b   1.000
_cell.length_c   1.000
_cell.angle_alpha   90.00
_cell.angle_beta   90.00
_cell.angle_gamma   90.00
#
_symmetry.space_group_name_H-M   'P 1'
#
loop_
_entity.id
_entity.type
_entity.pdbx_description
1 polymer ?
#
loop_
_entity_poly.entity_id
_entity_poly.type
_entity_poly.pdbx_seq_one_letter_code
_entity_poly.pdbx_strand_id
1 'polypeptide(L)'
;MEPQNKDGFNLDKVYLDESHDMEDDEIAEACWRAMSVKEEPLFLNCTTQGFINDGYLDKKIDTAHKIIDGEIVDIHFLPWLYEQDSEQEIWEDPATWEKSNPSIRYGVKKTAKLLRDMETAKHDKGAR
;
A
#
# COMPACT_ATOMS: atom_id res chain seq x y z
N MET A 1 -15.29 7.98 -3.85
CA MET A 1 -15.55 9.39 -3.41
C MET A 1 -15.20 10.28 -4.58
N GLU A 2 -16.13 11.11 -5.04
CA GLU A 2 -15.88 11.94 -6.23
C GLU A 2 -14.87 13.06 -5.92
N PRO A 3 -13.90 13.33 -6.82
CA PRO A 3 -12.87 14.35 -6.63
C PRO A 3 -13.45 15.76 -6.43
N GLN A 4 -14.55 16.06 -7.10
CA GLN A 4 -15.20 17.38 -7.12
C GLN A 4 -15.68 17.88 -5.75
N ASN A 5 -15.91 16.98 -4.78
CA ASN A 5 -16.34 17.35 -3.44
C ASN A 5 -15.20 17.72 -2.47
N LYS A 6 -13.94 17.71 -2.93
CA LYS A 6 -12.77 18.00 -2.11
C LYS A 6 -12.22 19.43 -2.31
N ASP A 7 -12.56 20.05 -3.44
CA ASP A 7 -12.17 21.44 -3.71
C ASP A 7 -12.94 22.37 -2.77
N GLY A 8 -12.24 23.06 -1.89
CA GLY A 8 -12.81 24.00 -0.91
C GLY A 8 -12.69 23.55 0.55
N PHE A 9 -12.28 22.31 0.82
CA PHE A 9 -11.92 21.90 2.18
C PHE A 9 -10.54 22.41 2.57
N ASN A 10 -10.41 22.83 3.82
CA ASN A 10 -9.15 23.21 4.42
C ASN A 10 -8.73 22.13 5.41
N LEU A 11 -7.99 21.13 4.93
CA LEU A 11 -7.67 19.92 5.67
C LEU A 11 -6.31 20.04 6.36
N ASP A 12 -6.23 19.65 7.63
CA ASP A 12 -4.98 19.53 8.37
C ASP A 12 -4.35 18.14 8.19
N LYS A 13 -5.19 17.12 8.10
CA LYS A 13 -4.78 15.72 8.00
C LYS A 13 -5.67 14.98 7.03
N VAL A 14 -5.08 14.08 6.27
CA VAL A 14 -5.77 13.14 5.39
C VAL A 14 -5.34 11.73 5.78
N TYR A 15 -6.32 10.87 5.93
CA TYR A 15 -6.13 9.44 6.03
C TYR A 15 -6.77 8.79 4.81
N LEU A 16 -5.93 8.20 3.97
CA LEU A 16 -6.34 7.48 2.79
C LEU A 16 -6.22 5.98 3.06
N ASP A 17 -7.35 5.31 3.07
CA ASP A 17 -7.44 3.87 3.25
C ASP A 17 -7.87 3.20 1.94
N GLU A 18 -7.49 1.94 1.75
CA GLU A 18 -7.82 1.15 0.56
C GLU A 18 -7.45 1.84 -0.77
N SER A 19 -6.31 2.54 -0.80
CA SER A 19 -5.87 3.29 -1.98
C SER A 19 -5.48 2.41 -3.17
N HIS A 20 -5.41 1.08 -2.96
CA HIS A 20 -5.19 0.11 -4.02
C HIS A 20 -6.31 0.05 -5.06
N ASP A 21 -7.51 0.56 -4.71
CA ASP A 21 -8.66 0.65 -5.63
C ASP A 21 -8.67 1.94 -6.46
N MET A 22 -7.67 2.81 -6.30
CA MET A 22 -7.59 4.08 -7.04
C MET A 22 -6.88 3.86 -8.38
N GLU A 23 -7.61 4.15 -9.47
CA GLU A 23 -7.06 4.06 -10.83
C GLU A 23 -6.06 5.19 -11.13
N ASP A 24 -6.28 6.37 -10.52
CA ASP A 24 -5.48 7.57 -10.75
C ASP A 24 -5.20 8.37 -9.47
N ASP A 25 -4.52 9.50 -9.63
CA ASP A 25 -4.06 10.36 -8.54
C ASP A 25 -5.07 11.48 -8.16
N GLU A 26 -6.24 11.58 -8.83
CA GLU A 26 -7.13 12.75 -8.72
C GLU A 26 -7.58 13.03 -7.28
N ILE A 27 -7.97 11.99 -6.53
CA ILE A 27 -8.44 12.13 -5.14
C ILE A 27 -7.27 12.56 -4.23
N ALA A 28 -6.10 11.94 -4.40
CA ALA A 28 -4.93 12.26 -3.61
C ALA A 28 -4.46 13.70 -3.88
N GLU A 29 -4.44 14.12 -5.14
CA GLU A 29 -4.08 15.50 -5.52
C GLU A 29 -5.09 16.52 -4.99
N ALA A 30 -6.40 16.23 -5.05
CA ALA A 30 -7.41 17.11 -4.47
C ALA A 30 -7.21 17.27 -2.95
N CYS A 31 -6.87 16.19 -2.24
CA CYS A 31 -6.54 16.24 -0.83
C CYS A 31 -5.27 17.07 -0.56
N TRP A 32 -4.21 16.89 -1.36
CA TRP A 32 -3.00 17.68 -1.25
C TRP A 32 -3.25 19.18 -1.47
N ARG A 33 -4.04 19.54 -2.48
CA ARG A 33 -4.45 20.95 -2.71
C ARG A 33 -5.21 21.51 -1.49
N ALA A 34 -6.10 20.72 -0.90
CA ALA A 34 -6.87 21.12 0.28
C ALA A 34 -6.02 21.31 1.55
N MET A 35 -4.80 20.75 1.57
CA MET A 35 -3.85 20.85 2.68
C MET A 35 -2.79 21.95 2.45
N SER A 36 -2.73 22.56 1.27
CA SER A 36 -1.64 23.44 0.82
C SER A 36 -1.39 24.69 1.66
N VAL A 37 -2.39 25.14 2.41
CA VAL A 37 -2.32 26.31 3.30
C VAL A 37 -1.93 25.98 4.73
N LYS A 38 -1.67 24.72 5.04
CA LYS A 38 -1.31 24.27 6.39
C LYS A 38 0.19 24.26 6.59
N GLU A 39 0.63 24.62 7.80
CA GLU A 39 2.04 24.63 8.17
C GLU A 39 2.60 23.20 8.34
N GLU A 40 1.80 22.32 8.96
CA GLU A 40 2.19 20.92 9.24
C GLU A 40 1.11 19.95 8.75
N PRO A 41 0.93 19.83 7.42
CA PRO A 41 -0.04 18.87 6.88
C PRO A 41 0.46 17.44 7.07
N LEU A 42 -0.47 16.52 7.37
CA LEU A 42 -0.17 15.10 7.47
C LEU A 42 -1.03 14.30 6.51
N PHE A 43 -0.39 13.58 5.59
CA PHE A 43 -1.05 12.67 4.67
C PHE A 43 -0.62 11.23 4.99
N LEU A 44 -1.55 10.42 5.47
CA LEU A 44 -1.35 9.00 5.75
C LEU A 44 -2.04 8.17 4.68
N ASN A 45 -1.30 7.28 4.05
CA ASN A 45 -1.81 6.31 3.11
C ASN A 45 -1.53 4.90 3.66
N CYS A 46 -2.57 4.20 4.09
CA CYS A 46 -2.49 2.86 4.63
C CYS A 46 -3.33 1.93 3.76
N THR A 47 -2.71 0.94 3.14
CA THR A 47 -3.39 0.06 2.20
C THR A 47 -2.69 -1.28 2.08
N THR A 48 -3.34 -2.23 1.44
CA THR A 48 -2.74 -3.48 0.97
C THR A 48 -2.52 -3.43 -0.53
N GLN A 49 -1.75 -4.37 -1.08
CA GLN A 49 -1.62 -4.53 -2.53
C GLN A 49 -2.98 -4.89 -3.14
N GLY A 50 -3.35 -4.24 -4.25
CA GLY A 50 -4.57 -4.50 -5.01
C GLY A 50 -4.29 -5.21 -6.34
N PHE A 51 -5.30 -5.18 -7.23
CA PHE A 51 -5.26 -5.82 -8.55
C PHE A 51 -5.17 -4.80 -9.69
N ILE A 52 -5.24 -3.51 -9.42
CA ILE A 52 -5.09 -2.45 -10.42
C ILE A 52 -3.61 -2.31 -10.74
N ASN A 53 -3.27 -2.45 -12.02
CA ASN A 53 -1.91 -2.23 -12.51
C ASN A 53 -1.75 -0.79 -12.99
N ASP A 54 -0.58 -0.22 -12.76
CA ASP A 54 -0.22 1.17 -13.13
C ASP A 54 -1.11 2.25 -12.47
N GLY A 55 -1.82 1.90 -11.41
CA GLY A 55 -2.67 2.79 -10.64
C GLY A 55 -1.89 3.72 -9.69
N TYR A 56 -2.63 4.44 -8.86
CA TYR A 56 -2.06 5.34 -7.86
C TYR A 56 -1.06 4.63 -6.93
N LEU A 57 -1.44 3.45 -6.41
CA LEU A 57 -0.61 2.73 -5.44
C LEU A 57 0.71 2.26 -6.04
N ASP A 58 0.71 1.73 -7.27
CA ASP A 58 1.92 1.22 -7.91
C ASP A 58 2.97 2.33 -8.08
N LYS A 59 2.55 3.53 -8.45
CA LYS A 59 3.43 4.71 -8.54
C LYS A 59 4.02 5.07 -7.18
N LYS A 60 3.23 4.95 -6.09
CA LYS A 60 3.70 5.24 -4.73
C LYS A 60 4.66 4.18 -4.22
N ILE A 61 4.43 2.91 -4.53
CA ILE A 61 5.34 1.80 -4.22
C ILE A 61 6.68 1.98 -4.95
N ASP A 62 6.65 2.29 -6.26
CA ASP A 62 7.89 2.57 -7.02
C ASP A 62 8.70 3.72 -6.41
N THR A 63 8.03 4.80 -6.02
CA THR A 63 8.68 5.90 -5.32
C THR A 63 9.24 5.48 -3.97
N ALA A 64 8.48 4.68 -3.21
CA ALA A 64 8.91 4.17 -1.91
C ALA A 64 10.19 3.32 -2.01
N HIS A 65 10.27 2.41 -2.99
CA HIS A 65 11.47 1.62 -3.27
C HIS A 65 12.66 2.51 -3.61
N LYS A 66 12.50 3.49 -4.50
CA LYS A 66 13.58 4.44 -4.85
C LYS A 66 14.10 5.21 -3.66
N ILE A 67 13.23 5.56 -2.70
CA ILE A 67 13.65 6.22 -1.46
C ILE A 67 14.40 5.25 -0.54
N ILE A 68 13.89 4.02 -0.36
CA ILE A 68 14.52 2.99 0.48
C ILE A 68 15.90 2.63 -0.07
N ASP A 69 16.05 2.51 -1.38
CA ASP A 69 17.30 2.19 -2.07
C ASP A 69 18.27 3.36 -2.13
N GLY A 70 17.84 4.55 -1.71
CA GLY A 70 18.67 5.77 -1.70
C GLY A 70 18.83 6.43 -3.07
N GLU A 71 18.05 6.06 -4.06
CA GLU A 71 18.05 6.69 -5.38
C GLU A 71 17.42 8.08 -5.33
N ILE A 72 16.43 8.27 -4.45
CA ILE A 72 15.73 9.53 -4.23
C ILE A 72 15.84 9.89 -2.74
N VAL A 73 16.08 11.16 -2.46
CA VAL A 73 16.03 11.72 -1.10
C VAL A 73 14.79 12.59 -0.96
N ASP A 74 13.83 12.14 -0.17
CA ASP A 74 12.63 12.90 0.20
C ASP A 74 12.38 12.78 1.71
N ILE A 75 12.66 13.87 2.43
CA ILE A 75 12.51 13.92 3.89
C ILE A 75 11.05 14.04 4.36
N HIS A 76 10.12 14.29 3.42
CA HIS A 76 8.70 14.42 3.70
C HIS A 76 7.89 13.16 3.36
N PHE A 77 8.54 12.16 2.77
CA PHE A 77 7.92 10.89 2.45
C PHE A 77 8.54 9.77 3.31
N LEU A 78 7.75 9.17 4.18
CA LEU A 78 8.15 8.02 4.99
C LEU A 78 7.56 6.75 4.40
N PRO A 79 8.31 5.95 3.63
CA PRO A 79 7.88 4.65 3.17
C PRO A 79 7.94 3.62 4.29
N TRP A 80 6.89 2.79 4.40
CA TRP A 80 6.84 1.66 5.30
C TRP A 80 6.17 0.49 4.62
N LEU A 81 6.99 -0.45 4.13
CA LEU A 81 6.54 -1.57 3.32
C LEU A 81 6.67 -2.88 4.10
N TYR A 82 5.61 -3.69 4.03
CA TYR A 82 5.62 -5.09 4.45
C TYR A 82 5.42 -5.95 3.22
N GLU A 83 6.51 -6.48 2.67
CA GLU A 83 6.49 -7.20 1.40
C GLU A 83 7.44 -8.39 1.40
N GLN A 84 7.27 -9.27 0.44
CA GLN A 84 8.20 -10.34 0.13
C GLN A 84 9.27 -9.82 -0.82
N ASP A 85 10.47 -10.41 -0.78
CA ASP A 85 11.57 -10.01 -1.66
C ASP A 85 11.36 -10.54 -3.08
N SER A 86 10.55 -11.59 -3.25
CA SER A 86 10.23 -12.16 -4.56
C SER A 86 8.92 -12.96 -4.55
N GLU A 87 8.31 -13.12 -5.72
CA GLU A 87 7.16 -14.01 -5.90
C GLU A 87 7.51 -15.46 -5.53
N GLN A 88 8.74 -15.89 -5.76
CA GLN A 88 9.19 -17.24 -5.42
C GLN A 88 9.08 -17.51 -3.92
N GLU A 89 9.43 -16.55 -3.05
CA GLU A 89 9.27 -16.69 -1.60
C GLU A 89 7.82 -16.95 -1.18
N ILE A 90 6.86 -16.34 -1.90
CA ILE A 90 5.42 -16.51 -1.61
C ILE A 90 5.03 -17.98 -1.77
N TRP A 91 5.54 -18.63 -2.82
CA TRP A 91 5.12 -19.98 -3.20
C TRP A 91 5.93 -21.11 -2.56
N GLU A 92 7.20 -20.85 -2.25
CA GLU A 92 8.17 -21.89 -1.89
C GLU A 92 8.65 -21.80 -0.44
N ASP A 93 8.61 -20.61 0.19
CA ASP A 93 9.16 -20.45 1.53
C ASP A 93 8.19 -19.78 2.52
N PRO A 94 7.30 -20.59 3.16
CA PRO A 94 6.38 -20.07 4.17
C PRO A 94 7.03 -19.40 5.38
N ALA A 95 8.33 -19.65 5.65
CA ALA A 95 9.03 -19.00 6.75
C ALA A 95 9.24 -17.51 6.51
N THR A 96 9.24 -17.08 5.25
CA THR A 96 9.39 -15.65 4.88
C THR A 96 8.10 -14.86 4.96
N TRP A 97 6.94 -15.52 5.07
CA TRP A 97 5.62 -14.85 5.02
C TRP A 97 5.39 -13.82 6.13
N GLU A 98 6.18 -13.86 7.20
CA GLU A 98 6.15 -12.85 8.24
C GLU A 98 6.58 -11.46 7.72
N LYS A 99 7.38 -11.38 6.66
CA LYS A 99 7.81 -10.13 6.04
C LYS A 99 6.60 -9.29 5.60
N SER A 100 5.66 -9.91 4.89
CA SER A 100 4.42 -9.26 4.43
C SER A 100 3.24 -9.39 5.41
N ASN A 101 3.36 -10.25 6.42
CA ASN A 101 2.31 -10.50 7.41
C ASN A 101 2.88 -10.50 8.83
N PRO A 102 3.31 -9.36 9.37
CA PRO A 102 3.98 -9.30 10.69
C PRO A 102 3.10 -9.80 11.85
N SER A 103 1.78 -9.85 11.67
CA SER A 103 0.84 -10.40 12.64
C SER A 103 0.99 -11.92 12.87
N ILE A 104 1.72 -12.63 12.01
CA ILE A 104 2.07 -14.04 12.19
C ILE A 104 2.90 -14.22 13.46
N ARG A 105 3.90 -13.36 13.68
CA ARG A 105 4.76 -13.36 14.88
C ARG A 105 3.98 -13.35 16.18
N TYR A 106 2.87 -12.63 16.19
CA TYR A 106 2.00 -12.47 17.38
C TYR A 106 0.86 -13.49 17.41
N GLY A 107 0.84 -14.45 16.49
CA GLY A 107 -0.17 -15.51 16.43
C GLY A 107 -1.58 -15.03 16.05
N VAL A 108 -1.73 -13.79 15.61
CA VAL A 108 -3.00 -13.24 15.13
C VAL A 108 -3.39 -13.88 13.80
N LYS A 109 -2.47 -13.85 12.82
CA LYS A 109 -2.63 -14.58 11.55
C LYS A 109 -1.98 -15.96 11.65
N LYS A 110 -2.68 -17.01 11.25
CA LYS A 110 -2.17 -18.38 11.37
C LYS A 110 -1.56 -18.85 10.06
N THR A 111 -0.29 -19.26 10.10
CA THR A 111 0.41 -19.83 8.94
C THR A 111 -0.34 -21.00 8.31
N ALA A 112 -0.97 -21.85 9.12
CA ALA A 112 -1.77 -22.98 8.63
C ALA A 112 -2.98 -22.54 7.78
N LYS A 113 -3.56 -21.35 8.05
CA LYS A 113 -4.63 -20.81 7.21
C LYS A 113 -4.06 -20.30 5.88
N LEU A 114 -2.96 -19.58 5.91
CA LEU A 114 -2.29 -19.10 4.70
C LEU A 114 -1.85 -20.25 3.78
N LEU A 115 -1.32 -21.34 4.35
CA LEU A 115 -0.98 -22.55 3.58
C LEU A 115 -2.18 -23.11 2.84
N ARG A 116 -3.34 -23.21 3.49
CA ARG A 116 -4.58 -23.65 2.86
C ARG A 116 -5.03 -22.71 1.73
N ASP A 117 -4.99 -21.43 1.99
CA ASP A 117 -5.39 -20.40 1.02
C ASP A 117 -4.47 -20.48 -0.21
N MET A 118 -3.16 -20.66 0.00
CA MET A 118 -2.17 -20.85 -1.06
C MET A 118 -2.43 -22.13 -1.88
N GLU A 119 -2.71 -23.26 -1.22
CA GLU A 119 -3.04 -24.51 -1.91
C GLU A 119 -4.28 -24.35 -2.78
N THR A 120 -5.31 -23.67 -2.27
CA THR A 120 -6.51 -23.35 -3.04
C THR A 120 -6.17 -22.48 -4.24
N ALA A 121 -5.37 -21.44 -4.06
CA ALA A 121 -4.96 -20.53 -5.13
C ALA A 121 -4.14 -21.19 -6.25
N LYS A 122 -3.37 -22.25 -5.92
CA LYS A 122 -2.66 -23.04 -6.95
C LYS A 122 -3.60 -23.74 -7.93
N HIS A 123 -4.78 -24.08 -7.48
CA HIS A 123 -5.79 -24.78 -8.28
C HIS A 123 -6.80 -23.85 -8.94
N ASP A 124 -6.92 -22.63 -8.45
CA ASP A 124 -7.82 -21.60 -8.99
C ASP A 124 -7.04 -20.54 -9.76
N LYS A 125 -7.15 -20.58 -11.10
CA LYS A 125 -6.49 -19.62 -11.99
C LYS A 125 -6.98 -18.18 -11.80
N GLY A 126 -8.11 -17.96 -11.16
CA GLY A 126 -8.68 -16.65 -10.87
C GLY A 126 -8.24 -16.06 -9.53
N ALA A 127 -7.55 -16.82 -8.69
CA ALA A 127 -7.12 -16.42 -7.34
C ALA A 127 -5.65 -15.93 -7.27
N ARG A 128 -5.04 -15.68 -8.43
CA ARG A 128 -3.66 -15.16 -8.55
C ARG A 128 -3.65 -13.66 -8.65
#